data_65e4f68d5aecad279d3418be7955a9b2
#
_entry.id   65e4f68d5aecad279d3418be7955a9b2
#
_cell.length_a   1.000
_cell.length_b   1.000
_cell.length_c   1.000
_cell.angle_alpha   90.00
_cell.angle_beta   90.00
_cell.angle_gamma   90.00
#
_symmetry.space_group_name_H-M   'P 1'
#
loop_
_entity.id
_entity.type
_entity.pdbx_description
1 polymer ?
#
loop_
_entity_poly.entity_id
_entity_poly.type
_entity_poly.pdbx_seq_one_letter_code
_entity_poly.pdbx_strand_id
1 'polypeptide(L)'
;LLKKLHDNNIYPIARIVTFKDTKLAKEHPEWSFKESDGSVWANGKGDSFVNPFMKEVWDYDITVAKAAAKAGFQDIQFDYVRFPEGFENEADSLTYSKGDYKNSKLSSGEQRVDTITKFLEHANKELKPMGVNVSADVFGYSALVKNAPGIGQSFPKMSENVDAIS
;
A
#
# COMPACT_ATOMS: atom_id res chain seq x y z
N LEU A 1 2.07 -24.87 -11.00
CA LEU A 1 0.70 -24.37 -10.80
C LEU A 1 0.34 -23.35 -11.89
N LEU A 2 1.08 -22.22 -12.06
CA LEU A 2 0.78 -21.15 -13.02
C LEU A 2 0.65 -21.64 -14.47
N LYS A 3 1.58 -22.53 -14.92
CA LYS A 3 1.46 -23.15 -16.25
C LYS A 3 0.10 -23.83 -16.46
N LYS A 4 -0.40 -24.57 -15.46
CA LYS A 4 -1.74 -25.21 -15.57
C LYS A 4 -2.87 -24.21 -15.66
N LEU A 5 -2.76 -23.05 -14.97
CA LEU A 5 -3.76 -21.99 -15.06
C LEU A 5 -3.78 -21.40 -16.47
N HIS A 6 -2.62 -21.08 -17.03
CA HIS A 6 -2.49 -20.55 -18.39
C HIS A 6 -2.99 -21.56 -19.44
N ASP A 7 -2.61 -22.85 -19.32
CA ASP A 7 -3.05 -23.91 -20.23
C ASP A 7 -4.58 -24.07 -20.24
N ASN A 8 -5.28 -23.63 -19.20
CA ASN A 8 -6.74 -23.65 -19.07
C ASN A 8 -7.41 -22.27 -19.22
N ASN A 9 -6.69 -21.27 -19.73
CA ASN A 9 -7.18 -19.87 -19.89
C ASN A 9 -7.68 -19.24 -18.59
N ILE A 10 -7.08 -19.60 -17.45
CA ILE A 10 -7.37 -18.98 -16.17
C ILE A 10 -6.38 -17.84 -15.93
N TYR A 11 -6.92 -16.65 -15.64
CA TYR A 11 -6.18 -15.42 -15.40
C TYR A 11 -5.64 -15.38 -13.96
N PRO A 12 -4.32 -15.53 -13.74
CA PRO A 12 -3.76 -15.56 -12.39
C PRO A 12 -3.46 -14.14 -11.88
N ILE A 13 -4.00 -13.82 -10.73
CA ILE A 13 -3.77 -12.57 -10.00
C ILE A 13 -2.88 -12.85 -8.79
N ALA A 14 -1.81 -12.08 -8.62
CA ALA A 14 -1.00 -12.08 -7.41
C ALA A 14 -1.49 -10.98 -6.48
N ARG A 15 -2.21 -11.35 -5.42
CA ARG A 15 -2.64 -10.43 -4.39
C ARG A 15 -1.50 -10.23 -3.38
N ILE A 16 -1.03 -8.99 -3.26
CA ILE A 16 0.04 -8.57 -2.36
C ILE A 16 -0.57 -7.74 -1.24
N VAL A 17 -0.41 -8.18 0.00
CA VAL A 17 -0.76 -7.39 1.18
C VAL A 17 0.36 -6.37 1.38
N THR A 18 0.05 -5.10 1.11
CA THR A 18 1.04 -4.03 0.99
C THR A 18 1.46 -3.49 2.37
N PHE A 19 0.74 -2.53 2.92
CA PHE A 19 1.19 -1.86 4.14
C PHE A 19 0.77 -2.52 5.45
N LYS A 20 -0.18 -3.45 5.44
CA LYS A 20 -0.56 -4.24 6.62
C LYS A 20 0.35 -5.47 6.72
N ASP A 21 1.58 -5.29 7.15
CA ASP A 21 2.56 -6.38 7.28
C ASP A 21 3.17 -6.42 8.68
N THR A 22 2.56 -7.24 9.53
CA THR A 22 3.01 -7.45 10.92
C THR A 22 4.39 -8.10 11.00
N LYS A 23 4.75 -8.94 10.02
CA LYS A 23 6.05 -9.61 9.98
C LYS A 23 7.14 -8.60 9.63
N LEU A 24 6.98 -7.90 8.53
CA LEU A 24 7.92 -6.87 8.08
C LEU A 24 8.07 -5.77 9.15
N ALA A 25 6.97 -5.34 9.78
CA ALA A 25 6.99 -4.35 10.84
C ALA A 25 7.83 -4.79 12.06
N LYS A 26 7.84 -6.08 12.39
CA LYS A 26 8.67 -6.65 13.46
C LYS A 26 10.14 -6.83 13.07
N GLU A 27 10.39 -7.20 11.82
CA GLU A 27 11.75 -7.37 11.28
C GLU A 27 12.43 -6.01 11.04
N HIS A 28 11.64 -4.97 10.70
CA HIS A 28 12.07 -3.61 10.41
C HIS A 28 11.25 -2.58 11.22
N PRO A 29 11.46 -2.51 12.56
CA PRO A 29 10.73 -1.54 13.39
C PRO A 29 10.94 -0.08 12.97
N GLU A 30 12.06 0.23 12.34
CA GLU A 30 12.37 1.56 11.80
C GLU A 30 11.49 1.95 10.59
N TRP A 31 10.87 0.98 9.93
CA TRP A 31 9.94 1.19 8.82
C TRP A 31 8.48 1.25 9.24
N SER A 32 8.21 1.26 10.52
CA SER A 32 6.86 1.10 11.08
C SER A 32 6.45 2.29 11.94
N PHE A 33 5.22 2.30 12.37
CA PHE A 33 4.74 3.21 13.41
C PHE A 33 5.15 2.68 14.78
N LYS A 34 5.53 3.58 15.69
CA LYS A 34 5.99 3.21 17.04
C LYS A 34 5.19 3.92 18.12
N GLU A 35 4.96 3.22 19.19
CA GLU A 35 4.44 3.77 20.43
C GLU A 35 5.48 4.68 21.11
N SER A 36 5.07 5.41 22.15
CA SER A 36 5.94 6.30 22.89
C SER A 36 7.07 5.58 23.64
N ASP A 37 6.90 4.29 23.95
CA ASP A 37 7.92 3.43 24.55
C ASP A 37 8.89 2.82 23.52
N GLY A 38 8.70 3.12 22.22
CA GLY A 38 9.51 2.63 21.12
C GLY A 38 9.10 1.26 20.57
N SER A 39 8.10 0.61 21.15
CA SER A 39 7.55 -0.64 20.61
C SER A 39 6.83 -0.39 19.27
N VAL A 40 6.74 -1.42 18.43
CA VAL A 40 5.98 -1.35 17.18
C VAL A 40 4.50 -1.27 17.51
N TRP A 41 3.83 -0.25 16.98
CA TRP A 41 2.39 -0.08 17.12
C TRP A 41 1.62 -1.24 16.48
N ALA A 42 0.54 -1.63 17.13
CA ALA A 42 -0.40 -2.60 16.59
C ALA A 42 -1.84 -2.15 16.86
N ASN A 43 -2.73 -2.41 15.91
CA ASN A 43 -4.15 -2.14 16.09
C ASN A 43 -4.78 -3.06 17.14
N GLY A 44 -6.05 -2.82 17.49
CA GLY A 44 -6.80 -3.63 18.48
C GLY A 44 -6.94 -5.12 18.14
N LYS A 45 -6.53 -5.55 16.94
CA LYS A 45 -6.50 -6.96 16.49
C LYS A 45 -5.08 -7.54 16.54
N GLY A 46 -4.09 -6.77 16.93
CA GLY A 46 -2.69 -7.18 16.98
C GLY A 46 -1.95 -7.11 15.63
N ASP A 47 -2.56 -6.48 14.62
CA ASP A 47 -1.91 -6.27 13.32
C ASP A 47 -1.07 -5.00 13.35
N SER A 48 0.15 -5.08 12.86
CA SER A 48 1.03 -3.93 12.63
C SER A 48 1.06 -3.53 11.17
N PHE A 49 1.40 -2.27 10.93
CA PHE A 49 1.55 -1.70 9.59
C PHE A 49 2.97 -1.16 9.42
N VAL A 50 3.52 -1.36 8.23
CA VAL A 50 4.69 -0.60 7.78
C VAL A 50 4.25 0.77 7.29
N ASN A 51 5.15 1.73 7.34
CA ASN A 51 4.86 3.14 7.13
C ASN A 51 4.83 3.51 5.63
N PRO A 52 3.66 3.86 5.06
CA PRO A 52 3.55 4.19 3.65
C PRO A 52 4.36 5.42 3.21
N PHE A 53 4.79 6.29 4.13
CA PHE A 53 5.63 7.45 3.81
C PHE A 53 7.07 7.07 3.44
N MET A 54 7.49 5.82 3.65
CA MET A 54 8.87 5.38 3.47
C MET A 54 9.08 4.70 2.11
N LYS A 55 10.07 5.18 1.37
CA LYS A 55 10.42 4.62 0.05
C LYS A 55 10.99 3.21 0.14
N GLU A 56 11.68 2.90 1.21
CA GLU A 56 12.23 1.56 1.48
C GLU A 56 11.11 0.51 1.54
N VAL A 57 9.94 0.87 2.09
CA VAL A 57 8.76 0.02 2.11
C VAL A 57 8.23 -0.17 0.67
N TRP A 58 8.19 0.90 -0.13
CA TRP A 58 7.77 0.81 -1.53
C TRP A 58 8.69 -0.12 -2.33
N ASP A 59 10.01 0.03 -2.17
CA ASP A 59 11.01 -0.78 -2.85
C ASP A 59 10.88 -2.27 -2.49
N TYR A 60 10.56 -2.57 -1.24
CA TYR A 60 10.27 -3.93 -0.79
C TYR A 60 9.04 -4.50 -1.51
N ASP A 61 7.90 -3.79 -1.45
CA ASP A 61 6.65 -4.23 -2.08
C ASP A 61 6.80 -4.40 -3.61
N ILE A 62 7.48 -3.47 -4.27
CA ILE A 62 7.77 -3.55 -5.71
C ILE A 62 8.69 -4.73 -6.03
N THR A 63 9.63 -5.06 -5.16
CA THR A 63 10.50 -6.23 -5.34
C THR A 63 9.69 -7.52 -5.29
N VAL A 64 8.75 -7.65 -4.35
CA VAL A 64 7.81 -8.77 -4.26
C VAL A 64 6.92 -8.83 -5.50
N ALA A 65 6.37 -7.68 -5.93
CA ALA A 65 5.53 -7.57 -7.11
C ALA A 65 6.26 -8.01 -8.40
N LYS A 66 7.51 -7.56 -8.57
CA LYS A 66 8.35 -7.97 -9.70
C LYS A 66 8.66 -9.47 -9.70
N ALA A 67 8.84 -10.06 -8.52
CA ALA A 67 9.03 -11.50 -8.40
C ALA A 67 7.78 -12.28 -8.82
N ALA A 68 6.59 -11.82 -8.44
CA ALA A 68 5.31 -12.40 -8.86
C ALA A 68 5.10 -12.27 -10.39
N ALA A 69 5.39 -11.10 -10.96
CA ALA A 69 5.32 -10.88 -12.41
C ALA A 69 6.26 -11.84 -13.17
N LYS A 70 7.51 -11.99 -12.71
CA LYS A 70 8.49 -12.94 -13.30
C LYS A 70 8.05 -14.39 -13.16
N ALA A 71 7.31 -14.74 -12.11
CA ALA A 71 6.76 -16.08 -11.92
C ALA A 71 5.63 -16.41 -12.91
N GLY A 72 5.04 -15.40 -13.57
CA GLY A 72 4.00 -15.58 -14.60
C GLY A 72 2.59 -15.18 -14.17
N PHE A 73 2.42 -14.41 -13.10
CA PHE A 73 1.16 -13.75 -12.81
C PHE A 73 0.87 -12.65 -13.84
N GLN A 74 -0.39 -12.48 -14.20
CA GLN A 74 -0.83 -11.54 -15.23
C GLN A 74 -1.34 -10.21 -14.64
N ASP A 75 -1.62 -10.21 -13.35
CA ASP A 75 -2.06 -9.04 -12.60
C ASP A 75 -1.40 -9.04 -11.22
N ILE A 76 -0.98 -7.86 -10.80
CA ILE A 76 -0.47 -7.60 -9.46
C ILE A 76 -1.49 -6.73 -8.75
N GLN A 77 -2.18 -7.31 -7.77
CA GLN A 77 -3.21 -6.66 -6.99
C GLN A 77 -2.64 -6.23 -5.62
N PHE A 78 -2.60 -4.93 -5.37
CA PHE A 78 -2.18 -4.36 -4.10
C PHE A 78 -3.38 -4.24 -3.16
N ASP A 79 -3.40 -5.05 -2.11
CA ASP A 79 -4.37 -4.97 -1.03
C ASP A 79 -3.76 -4.30 0.20
N TYR A 80 -4.59 -3.76 1.09
CA TYR A 80 -4.16 -2.93 2.22
C TYR A 80 -3.24 -1.77 1.79
N VAL A 81 -3.45 -1.25 0.59
CA VAL A 81 -2.76 -0.07 0.05
C VAL A 81 -3.37 1.19 0.65
N ARG A 82 -3.16 1.33 1.95
CA ARG A 82 -3.76 2.37 2.80
C ARG A 82 -3.07 2.49 4.15
N PHE A 83 -3.31 3.59 4.84
CA PHE A 83 -2.99 3.72 6.26
C PHE A 83 -3.95 2.88 7.14
N PRO A 84 -3.61 2.61 8.41
CA PRO A 84 -4.52 1.94 9.33
C PRO A 84 -5.87 2.67 9.47
N GLU A 85 -6.93 1.93 9.77
CA GLU A 85 -8.21 2.53 10.13
C GLU A 85 -8.06 3.32 11.44
N GLY A 86 -8.62 4.53 11.48
CA GLY A 86 -8.53 5.41 12.65
C GLY A 86 -7.16 6.06 12.87
N PHE A 87 -6.20 5.85 11.96
CA PHE A 87 -4.85 6.40 12.06
C PHE A 87 -4.85 7.92 12.30
N GLU A 88 -5.77 8.64 11.72
CA GLU A 88 -5.92 10.09 11.90
C GLU A 88 -6.14 10.52 13.36
N ASN A 89 -6.67 9.63 14.20
CA ASN A 89 -6.92 9.90 15.61
C ASN A 89 -5.72 9.53 16.51
N GLU A 90 -4.82 8.69 16.03
CA GLU A 90 -3.68 8.14 16.78
C GLU A 90 -2.33 8.71 16.29
N ALA A 91 -2.29 9.27 15.09
CA ALA A 91 -1.06 9.68 14.41
C ALA A 91 -0.16 10.62 15.23
N ASP A 92 -0.76 11.49 16.05
CA ASP A 92 -0.01 12.46 16.87
C ASP A 92 0.60 11.82 18.13
N SER A 93 0.11 10.67 18.56
CA SER A 93 0.69 9.89 19.68
C SER A 93 1.81 8.95 19.23
N LEU A 94 1.91 8.68 17.93
CA LEU A 94 2.87 7.73 17.36
C LEU A 94 4.14 8.43 16.88
N THR A 95 5.24 7.71 16.93
CA THR A 95 6.52 8.13 16.36
C THR A 95 6.74 7.42 15.03
N TYR A 96 6.94 8.18 13.96
CA TYR A 96 7.21 7.66 12.61
C TYR A 96 7.84 8.70 11.70
N SER A 97 8.51 8.25 10.64
CA SER A 97 9.02 9.13 9.59
C SER A 97 7.87 9.67 8.74
N LYS A 98 7.88 10.95 8.43
CA LYS A 98 6.99 11.56 7.43
C LYS A 98 7.62 11.59 6.03
N GLY A 99 8.77 10.94 5.83
CA GLY A 99 9.47 10.89 4.56
C GLY A 99 9.58 12.27 3.92
N ASP A 100 9.19 12.36 2.65
CA ASP A 100 9.20 13.60 1.86
C ASP A 100 8.25 14.69 2.40
N TYR A 101 7.36 14.35 3.33
CA TYR A 101 6.34 15.28 3.85
C TYR A 101 6.74 15.99 5.14
N LYS A 102 7.97 15.82 5.64
CA LYS A 102 8.44 16.45 6.87
C LYS A 102 8.23 17.97 6.91
N ASN A 103 8.41 18.64 5.78
CA ASN A 103 8.24 20.10 5.62
C ASN A 103 7.12 20.45 4.64
N SER A 104 6.19 19.53 4.40
CA SER A 104 5.08 19.75 3.47
C SER A 104 4.06 20.76 4.03
N LYS A 105 3.49 21.57 3.13
CA LYS A 105 2.36 22.47 3.45
C LYS A 105 1.00 21.80 3.32
N LEU A 106 0.95 20.55 2.85
CA LEU A 106 -0.27 19.77 2.77
C LEU A 106 -0.76 19.42 4.17
N SER A 107 -2.06 19.38 4.37
CA SER A 107 -2.65 18.83 5.59
C SER A 107 -2.28 17.35 5.75
N SER A 108 -2.32 16.81 6.97
CA SER A 108 -1.99 15.40 7.23
C SER A 108 -2.82 14.43 6.41
N GLY A 109 -4.10 14.73 6.18
CA GLY A 109 -4.98 13.93 5.31
C GLY A 109 -4.55 13.97 3.84
N GLU A 110 -4.20 15.15 3.32
CA GLU A 110 -3.70 15.30 1.96
C GLU A 110 -2.37 14.58 1.76
N GLN A 111 -1.47 14.64 2.76
CA GLN A 111 -0.20 13.90 2.72
C GLN A 111 -0.44 12.39 2.59
N ARG A 112 -1.40 11.83 3.34
CA ARG A 112 -1.75 10.42 3.23
C ARG A 112 -2.30 10.06 1.86
N VAL A 113 -3.23 10.86 1.33
CA VAL A 113 -3.80 10.64 -0.01
C VAL A 113 -2.73 10.73 -1.10
N ASP A 114 -1.87 11.73 -1.03
CA ASP A 114 -0.79 11.92 -1.99
C ASP A 114 0.22 10.76 -1.95
N THR A 115 0.52 10.27 -0.75
CA THR A 115 1.41 9.10 -0.54
C THR A 115 0.88 7.84 -1.23
N ILE A 116 -0.37 7.48 -0.98
CA ILE A 116 -0.97 6.27 -1.57
C ILE A 116 -1.08 6.40 -3.09
N THR A 117 -1.46 7.58 -3.58
CA THR A 117 -1.52 7.87 -5.01
C THR A 117 -0.15 7.70 -5.67
N LYS A 118 0.90 8.28 -5.08
CA LYS A 118 2.27 8.19 -5.60
C LYS A 118 2.86 6.78 -5.52
N PHE A 119 2.49 6.02 -4.50
CA PHE A 119 2.87 4.61 -4.44
C PHE A 119 2.33 3.85 -5.65
N LEU A 120 1.04 4.00 -5.97
CA LEU A 120 0.42 3.33 -7.12
C LEU A 120 0.99 3.82 -8.45
N GLU A 121 1.24 5.13 -8.60
CA GLU A 121 1.94 5.69 -9.76
C GLU A 121 3.31 5.04 -9.95
N HIS A 122 4.09 4.94 -8.86
CA HIS A 122 5.40 4.28 -8.87
C HIS A 122 5.28 2.79 -9.21
N ALA A 123 4.36 2.07 -8.58
CA ALA A 123 4.12 0.66 -8.86
C ALA A 123 3.75 0.41 -10.32
N ASN A 124 2.84 1.21 -10.88
CA ASN A 124 2.46 1.12 -12.29
C ASN A 124 3.67 1.33 -13.20
N LYS A 125 4.45 2.40 -12.97
CA LYS A 125 5.65 2.72 -13.76
C LYS A 125 6.66 1.56 -13.75
N GLU A 126 6.84 0.89 -12.62
CA GLU A 126 7.80 -0.19 -12.45
C GLU A 126 7.32 -1.54 -13.02
N LEU A 127 6.00 -1.78 -13.02
CA LEU A 127 5.42 -3.07 -13.39
C LEU A 127 4.90 -3.12 -14.83
N LYS A 128 4.41 -2.00 -15.39
CA LYS A 128 3.93 -1.93 -16.79
C LYS A 128 4.94 -2.46 -17.82
N PRO A 129 6.25 -2.13 -17.74
CA PRO A 129 7.24 -2.67 -18.68
C PRO A 129 7.38 -4.20 -18.62
N MET A 130 6.89 -4.84 -17.56
CA MET A 130 6.90 -6.29 -17.40
C MET A 130 5.69 -6.97 -18.05
N GLY A 131 4.76 -6.19 -18.62
CA GLY A 131 3.58 -6.70 -19.33
C GLY A 131 2.48 -7.25 -18.42
N VAL A 132 2.46 -6.86 -17.15
CA VAL A 132 1.40 -7.21 -16.19
C VAL A 132 0.44 -6.05 -15.98
N ASN A 133 -0.80 -6.35 -15.61
CA ASN A 133 -1.73 -5.37 -15.10
C ASN A 133 -1.43 -5.05 -13.64
N VAL A 134 -1.82 -3.85 -13.22
CA VAL A 134 -1.76 -3.41 -11.83
C VAL A 134 -3.16 -3.12 -11.35
N SER A 135 -3.57 -3.72 -10.25
CA SER A 135 -4.86 -3.47 -9.61
C SER A 135 -4.70 -3.13 -8.14
N ALA A 136 -5.72 -2.50 -7.56
CA ALA A 136 -5.70 -2.09 -6.16
C ALA A 136 -7.04 -2.34 -5.49
N ASP A 137 -6.99 -2.81 -4.23
CA ASP A 137 -8.17 -2.95 -3.40
C ASP A 137 -8.43 -1.64 -2.64
N VAL A 138 -9.68 -1.20 -2.63
CA VAL A 138 -10.09 -0.03 -1.86
C VAL A 138 -11.04 -0.42 -0.74
N PHE A 139 -11.01 0.36 0.32
CA PHE A 139 -12.01 0.23 1.37
C PHE A 139 -13.37 0.67 0.82
N GLY A 140 -14.39 -0.16 0.95
CA GLY A 140 -15.67 0.01 0.23
C GLY A 140 -16.28 1.42 0.33
N TYR A 141 -16.19 2.09 1.50
CA TYR A 141 -16.72 3.45 1.61
C TYR A 141 -15.92 4.49 0.80
N SER A 142 -14.66 4.20 0.45
CA SER A 142 -13.84 5.11 -0.36
C SER A 142 -14.41 5.33 -1.76
N ALA A 143 -15.22 4.39 -2.25
CA ALA A 143 -15.94 4.53 -3.51
C ALA A 143 -17.16 5.48 -3.42
N LEU A 144 -17.64 5.75 -2.21
CA LEU A 144 -18.82 6.59 -1.95
C LEU A 144 -18.47 8.04 -1.61
N VAL A 145 -17.20 8.33 -1.38
CA VAL A 145 -16.71 9.67 -1.00
C VAL A 145 -15.63 10.15 -1.97
N LYS A 146 -15.46 11.46 -2.10
CA LYS A 146 -14.42 12.02 -2.96
C LYS A 146 -13.02 11.62 -2.52
N ASN A 147 -12.76 11.64 -1.22
CA ASN A 147 -11.51 11.22 -0.59
C ASN A 147 -11.80 10.58 0.77
N ALA A 148 -11.00 9.58 1.14
CA ALA A 148 -10.94 8.97 2.45
C ALA A 148 -9.59 9.31 3.12
N PRO A 149 -9.39 10.57 3.58
CA PRO A 149 -8.09 11.08 3.99
C PRO A 149 -7.55 10.41 5.27
N GLY A 150 -8.42 9.82 6.10
CA GLY A 150 -8.01 9.05 7.28
C GLY A 150 -7.11 7.89 6.90
N ILE A 151 -7.48 7.13 5.90
CA ILE A 151 -6.72 5.96 5.40
C ILE A 151 -5.89 6.26 4.15
N GLY A 152 -5.94 7.48 3.62
CA GLY A 152 -5.13 7.92 2.47
C GLY A 152 -5.67 7.47 1.12
N GLN A 153 -6.91 6.99 1.01
CA GLN A 153 -7.49 6.58 -0.27
C GLN A 153 -8.30 7.70 -0.94
N SER A 154 -8.14 7.83 -2.24
CA SER A 154 -8.95 8.66 -3.12
C SER A 154 -9.27 7.85 -4.36
N PHE A 155 -10.52 7.37 -4.47
CA PHE A 155 -10.95 6.54 -5.60
C PHE A 155 -10.60 7.18 -6.95
N PRO A 156 -10.91 8.48 -7.22
CA PRO A 156 -10.56 9.10 -8.49
C PRO A 156 -9.06 9.09 -8.79
N LYS A 157 -8.22 9.46 -7.79
CA LYS A 157 -6.77 9.53 -8.00
C LYS A 157 -6.12 8.15 -8.14
N MET A 158 -6.63 7.15 -7.40
CA MET A 158 -6.13 5.78 -7.50
C MET A 158 -6.47 5.18 -8.87
N SER A 159 -7.70 5.41 -9.38
CA SER A 159 -8.14 4.88 -10.67
C SER A 159 -7.33 5.40 -11.87
N GLU A 160 -6.69 6.56 -11.75
CA GLU A 160 -5.80 7.10 -12.79
C GLU A 160 -4.46 6.33 -12.89
N ASN A 161 -4.11 5.54 -11.87
CA ASN A 161 -2.80 4.90 -11.73
C ASN A 161 -2.84 3.37 -11.76
N VAL A 162 -4.01 2.76 -11.94
CA VAL A 162 -4.17 1.31 -11.98
C VAL A 162 -5.09 0.88 -13.11
N ASP A 163 -5.01 -0.39 -13.52
CA ASP A 163 -5.85 -0.96 -14.59
C ASP A 163 -7.23 -1.38 -14.06
N ALA A 164 -7.31 -1.74 -12.77
CA ALA A 164 -8.56 -2.11 -12.12
C ALA A 164 -8.55 -1.73 -10.63
N ILE A 165 -9.75 -1.50 -10.08
CA ILE A 165 -10.00 -1.33 -8.64
C ILE A 165 -11.01 -2.39 -8.20
N SER A 166 -10.77 -3.01 -7.05
CA SER A 166 -11.63 -3.99 -6.37
C SER A 166 -12.14 -3.44 -5.04
#